data_301fef3070d4b6fc3285ae11dbeeba65
#
_entry.id   301fef3070d4b6fc3285ae11dbeeba65
#
_cell.length_a   1.000
_cell.length_b   1.000
_cell.length_c   1.000
_cell.angle_alpha   90.00
_cell.angle_beta   90.00
_cell.angle_gamma   90.00
#
_symmetry.space_group_name_H-M   'P 1'
#
loop_
_entity.id
_entity.type
_entity.pdbx_description
1 polymer ?
#
loop_
_entity_poly.entity_id
_entity_poly.type
_entity_poly.pdbx_seq_one_letter_code
_entity_poly.pdbx_strand_id
1 'polypeptide(L)'
;LIAKKEREYTFAQTFPTGTHAMWLYYWLAAQGINPFKDVKTITVPPPQMVANMRVGNMDGFCVGEPWNNRAIMDNIGFTATTTQDIWTDHPEKVLGTTADWVKQNPNTARAVVAAILDASKWIDASIANKQKTAETIAQKAYVNTDTEVIVARMLGRYQNGLGKSWDDKNCMKFFNDGAVNYPYLSDGMWFMTQHKRWGLLKSHPDYLAIAKQVNRIDIYKQGATAAGVALPKSDMRSHKLIDGVVWDGKDPAKYADGFKVKA
;
A
#
# COMPACT_ATOMS: atom_id res chain seq x y z
N LEU A 1 -4.65 0.77 26.94
CA LEU A 1 -3.79 1.90 27.31
C LEU A 1 -4.34 3.22 26.75
N ILE A 2 -4.61 3.31 25.42
CA ILE A 2 -5.14 4.53 24.78
C ILE A 2 -6.46 4.96 25.44
N ALA A 3 -7.39 4.03 25.68
CA ALA A 3 -8.65 4.32 26.37
C ALA A 3 -8.48 4.84 27.81
N LYS A 4 -7.38 4.50 28.48
CA LYS A 4 -7.07 4.98 29.83
C LYS A 4 -6.49 6.41 29.86
N LYS A 5 -6.10 6.96 28.68
CA LYS A 5 -5.52 8.30 28.53
C LYS A 5 -4.33 8.57 29.47
N GLU A 6 -3.55 7.56 29.78
CA GLU A 6 -2.38 7.69 30.65
C GLU A 6 -1.30 8.61 30.05
N ARG A 7 -1.23 8.64 28.72
CA ARG A 7 -0.42 9.57 27.92
C ARG A 7 -0.94 9.68 26.50
N GLU A 8 -0.43 10.60 25.74
CA GLU A 8 -0.67 10.68 24.30
C GLU A 8 0.19 9.64 23.57
N TYR A 9 -0.44 8.83 22.71
CA TYR A 9 0.24 7.88 21.85
C TYR A 9 0.42 8.47 20.46
N THR A 10 1.62 8.34 19.91
CA THR A 10 1.99 8.93 18.62
C THR A 10 2.24 7.84 17.58
N PHE A 11 1.58 7.94 16.43
CA PHE A 11 1.76 7.04 15.31
C PHE A 11 2.27 7.80 14.09
N ALA A 12 3.23 7.21 13.36
CA ALA A 12 3.78 7.83 12.16
C ALA A 12 3.27 7.16 10.88
N GLN A 13 3.10 7.98 9.86
CA GLN A 13 2.80 7.59 8.49
C GLN A 13 3.73 8.36 7.53
N THR A 14 3.79 7.95 6.26
CA THR A 14 4.74 8.53 5.31
C THR A 14 4.25 9.81 4.67
N PHE A 15 2.92 9.94 4.52
CA PHE A 15 2.28 11.09 3.88
C PHE A 15 0.81 11.18 4.32
N PRO A 16 0.28 12.37 4.71
CA PRO A 16 -1.05 12.49 5.32
C PRO A 16 -2.21 12.00 4.44
N THR A 17 -2.06 12.06 3.11
CA THR A 17 -3.06 11.63 2.13
C THR A 17 -2.67 10.33 1.43
N GLY A 18 -1.52 9.75 1.78
CA GLY A 18 -0.98 8.55 1.14
C GLY A 18 -1.60 7.25 1.65
N THR A 19 -1.25 6.16 0.98
CA THR A 19 -1.75 4.81 1.28
C THR A 19 -1.46 4.40 2.72
N HIS A 20 -0.24 4.63 3.23
CA HIS A 20 0.14 4.26 4.60
C HIS A 20 -0.69 4.98 5.67
N ALA A 21 -1.08 6.25 5.44
CA ALA A 21 -1.99 6.96 6.32
C ALA A 21 -3.37 6.30 6.30
N MET A 22 -3.89 5.96 5.12
CA MET A 22 -5.21 5.32 5.00
C MET A 22 -5.22 3.94 5.66
N TRP A 23 -4.16 3.15 5.53
CA TRP A 23 -4.02 1.86 6.23
C TRP A 23 -3.96 2.02 7.74
N LEU A 24 -3.14 2.93 8.24
CA LEU A 24 -3.01 3.22 9.66
C LEU A 24 -4.35 3.67 10.28
N TYR A 25 -5.01 4.63 9.63
CA TYR A 25 -6.29 5.16 10.12
C TYR A 25 -7.40 4.10 10.07
N TYR A 26 -7.42 3.29 9.01
CA TYR A 26 -8.40 2.20 8.89
C TYR A 26 -8.21 1.15 9.98
N TRP A 27 -6.96 0.73 10.21
CA TRP A 27 -6.62 -0.25 11.23
C TRP A 27 -6.94 0.25 12.65
N LEU A 28 -6.55 1.48 13.00
CA LEU A 28 -6.88 2.09 14.29
C LEU A 28 -8.40 2.15 14.49
N ALA A 29 -9.14 2.59 13.48
CA ALA A 29 -10.60 2.67 13.52
C ALA A 29 -11.28 1.31 13.64
N ALA A 30 -10.74 0.26 13.04
CA ALA A 30 -11.22 -1.11 13.20
C ALA A 30 -11.08 -1.62 14.64
N GLN A 31 -10.14 -1.04 15.42
CA GLN A 31 -9.98 -1.28 16.86
C GLN A 31 -10.80 -0.29 17.73
N GLY A 32 -11.64 0.55 17.13
CA GLY A 32 -12.41 1.56 17.82
C GLY A 32 -11.64 2.82 18.22
N ILE A 33 -10.42 3.03 17.72
CA ILE A 33 -9.55 4.18 17.99
C ILE A 33 -9.74 5.22 16.89
N ASN A 34 -10.08 6.46 17.25
CA ASN A 34 -10.16 7.57 16.31
C ASN A 34 -8.76 8.17 16.09
N PRO A 35 -8.19 8.08 14.86
CA PRO A 35 -6.82 8.53 14.58
C PRO A 35 -6.60 10.03 14.71
N PHE A 36 -7.68 10.84 14.80
CA PHE A 36 -7.62 12.29 14.92
C PHE A 36 -8.01 12.82 16.31
N LYS A 37 -8.55 11.95 17.19
CA LYS A 37 -9.05 12.36 18.52
C LYS A 37 -8.37 11.62 19.67
N ASP A 38 -8.02 10.34 19.43
CA ASP A 38 -7.54 9.47 20.51
C ASP A 38 -6.02 9.30 20.51
N VAL A 39 -5.35 9.64 19.39
CA VAL A 39 -3.91 9.55 19.23
C VAL A 39 -3.38 10.71 18.40
N LYS A 40 -2.07 10.94 18.47
CA LYS A 40 -1.37 11.87 17.59
C LYS A 40 -0.84 11.15 16.37
N THR A 41 -1.00 11.75 15.18
CA THR A 41 -0.39 11.24 13.95
C THR A 41 0.65 12.21 13.41
N ILE A 42 1.81 11.70 13.01
CA ILE A 42 2.92 12.49 12.47
C ILE A 42 3.39 11.93 11.13
N THR A 43 4.04 12.79 10.35
CA THR A 43 4.63 12.40 9.05
C THR A 43 6.13 12.24 9.20
N VAL A 44 6.63 11.05 8.82
CA VAL A 44 8.06 10.74 8.85
C VAL A 44 8.46 10.07 7.53
N PRO A 45 9.53 10.51 6.85
CA PRO A 45 10.05 9.84 5.66
C PRO A 45 10.45 8.38 5.95
N PRO A 46 10.19 7.43 5.03
CA PRO A 46 10.46 6.01 5.26
C PRO A 46 11.86 5.68 5.80
N PRO A 47 12.97 6.23 5.26
CA PRO A 47 14.31 5.92 5.77
C PRO A 47 14.57 6.41 7.20
N GLN A 48 13.74 7.31 7.72
CA GLN A 48 13.88 7.89 9.06
C GLN A 48 12.99 7.21 10.10
N MET A 49 12.09 6.30 9.71
CA MET A 49 11.11 5.67 10.62
C MET A 49 11.79 4.96 11.79
N VAL A 50 12.74 4.08 11.50
CA VAL A 50 13.43 3.27 12.53
C VAL A 50 14.23 4.14 13.50
N ALA A 51 14.94 5.14 12.98
CA ALA A 51 15.70 6.07 13.82
C ALA A 51 14.80 6.89 14.76
N ASN A 52 13.67 7.38 14.28
CA ASN A 52 12.70 8.11 15.10
C ASN A 52 12.03 7.23 16.15
N MET A 53 11.71 5.98 15.82
CA MET A 53 11.16 5.03 16.79
C MET A 53 12.19 4.67 17.85
N ARG A 54 13.46 4.48 17.49
CA ARG A 54 14.58 4.17 18.41
C ARG A 54 14.75 5.22 19.51
N VAL A 55 14.57 6.49 19.18
CA VAL A 55 14.68 7.60 20.14
C VAL A 55 13.37 7.96 20.84
N GLY A 56 12.31 7.18 20.63
CA GLY A 56 11.04 7.34 21.33
C GLY A 56 10.13 8.45 20.80
N ASN A 57 10.34 8.94 19.58
CA ASN A 57 9.51 9.99 18.97
C ASN A 57 8.10 9.48 18.56
N MET A 58 7.89 8.16 18.56
CA MET A 58 6.63 7.52 18.20
C MET A 58 6.48 6.15 18.86
N ASP A 59 5.25 5.70 19.00
CA ASP A 59 4.86 4.41 19.54
C ASP A 59 4.65 3.34 18.48
N GLY A 60 4.38 3.75 17.25
CA GLY A 60 4.18 2.87 16.12
C GLY A 60 4.18 3.61 14.80
N PHE A 61 4.25 2.88 13.69
CA PHE A 61 4.22 3.46 12.36
C PHE A 61 3.62 2.48 11.34
N CYS A 62 3.14 3.05 10.24
CA CYS A 62 2.82 2.32 9.02
C CYS A 62 3.73 2.82 7.89
N VAL A 63 4.52 1.92 7.31
CA VAL A 63 5.48 2.23 6.26
C VAL A 63 5.64 1.03 5.32
N GLY A 64 6.07 1.27 4.08
CA GLY A 64 6.41 0.20 3.15
C GLY A 64 7.65 -0.58 3.60
N GLU A 65 7.71 -1.87 3.24
CA GLU A 65 8.93 -2.65 3.38
C GLU A 65 10.06 -2.00 2.53
N PRO A 66 11.32 -2.09 2.97
CA PRO A 66 11.82 -3.01 4.00
C PRO A 66 11.93 -2.41 5.42
N TRP A 67 11.40 -1.23 5.67
CA TRP A 67 11.62 -0.48 6.91
C TRP A 67 10.98 -1.14 8.14
N ASN A 68 9.87 -1.87 7.97
CA ASN A 68 9.30 -2.67 9.06
C ASN A 68 10.25 -3.81 9.45
N ASN A 69 10.77 -4.53 8.45
CA ASN A 69 11.75 -5.59 8.71
C ASN A 69 13.03 -5.04 9.34
N ARG A 70 13.49 -3.87 8.94
CA ARG A 70 14.62 -3.19 9.56
C ARG A 70 14.39 -2.92 11.04
N ALA A 71 13.22 -2.41 11.43
CA ALA A 71 12.89 -2.17 12.83
C ALA A 71 12.93 -3.47 13.67
N ILE A 72 12.52 -4.59 13.09
CA ILE A 72 12.56 -5.91 13.74
C ILE A 72 13.99 -6.41 13.87
N MET A 73 14.77 -6.37 12.80
CA MET A 73 16.18 -6.83 12.82
C MET A 73 17.05 -6.00 13.77
N ASP A 74 16.75 -4.71 13.90
CA ASP A 74 17.43 -3.81 14.85
C ASP A 74 16.89 -3.95 16.30
N ASN A 75 15.92 -4.83 16.57
CA ASN A 75 15.25 -4.99 17.87
C ASN A 75 14.61 -3.70 18.41
N ILE A 76 14.07 -2.86 17.52
CA ILE A 76 13.45 -1.58 17.87
C ILE A 76 11.94 -1.71 18.04
N GLY A 77 11.31 -2.65 17.32
CA GLY A 77 9.86 -2.80 17.32
C GLY A 77 9.40 -4.20 16.95
N PHE A 78 8.10 -4.35 16.87
CA PHE A 78 7.45 -5.61 16.48
C PHE A 78 6.32 -5.35 15.48
N THR A 79 6.00 -6.38 14.68
CA THR A 79 4.85 -6.33 13.76
C THR A 79 3.56 -6.56 14.53
N ALA A 80 2.70 -5.54 14.62
CA ALA A 80 1.35 -5.66 15.18
C ALA A 80 0.40 -6.31 14.18
N THR A 81 0.47 -5.90 12.91
CA THR A 81 -0.31 -6.44 11.78
C THR A 81 0.40 -6.10 10.47
N THR A 82 0.03 -6.78 9.39
CA THR A 82 0.43 -6.40 8.03
C THR A 82 -0.73 -5.71 7.32
N THR A 83 -0.45 -4.94 6.29
CA THR A 83 -1.51 -4.34 5.47
C THR A 83 -2.28 -5.40 4.69
N GLN A 84 -1.69 -6.56 4.46
CA GLN A 84 -2.33 -7.74 3.89
C GLN A 84 -3.45 -8.29 4.80
N ASP A 85 -3.30 -8.18 6.13
CA ASP A 85 -4.36 -8.52 7.09
C ASP A 85 -5.52 -7.51 7.06
N ILE A 86 -5.23 -6.24 6.71
CA ILE A 86 -6.24 -5.19 6.61
C ILE A 86 -7.09 -5.38 5.35
N TRP A 87 -6.44 -5.61 4.24
CA TRP A 87 -7.07 -5.87 2.94
C TRP A 87 -6.15 -6.79 2.12
N THR A 88 -6.53 -8.05 1.97
CA THR A 88 -5.77 -9.04 1.19
C THR A 88 -5.66 -8.60 -0.28
N ASP A 89 -4.45 -8.60 -0.82
CA ASP A 89 -4.11 -8.16 -2.18
C ASP A 89 -4.49 -6.68 -2.45
N HIS A 90 -4.32 -5.84 -1.44
CA HIS A 90 -4.59 -4.41 -1.52
C HIS A 90 -3.72 -3.71 -2.60
N PRO A 91 -4.20 -2.60 -3.20
CA PRO A 91 -3.38 -1.76 -4.06
C PRO A 91 -2.29 -1.04 -3.25
N GLU A 92 -1.14 -0.79 -3.88
CA GLU A 92 -0.04 -0.06 -3.24
C GLU A 92 0.61 0.91 -4.24
N LYS A 93 1.88 0.73 -4.62
CA LYS A 93 2.58 1.64 -5.53
C LYS A 93 1.95 1.68 -6.92
N VAL A 94 2.01 2.84 -7.53
CA VAL A 94 1.49 3.08 -8.88
C VAL A 94 2.56 3.72 -9.76
N LEU A 95 2.50 3.48 -11.07
CA LEU A 95 3.17 4.30 -12.06
C LEU A 95 2.34 5.57 -12.26
N GLY A 96 2.89 6.71 -11.82
CA GLY A 96 2.22 8.01 -11.94
C GLY A 96 2.94 8.96 -12.89
N THR A 97 2.17 9.68 -13.71
CA THR A 97 2.66 10.77 -14.55
C THR A 97 1.54 11.77 -14.82
N THR A 98 1.84 12.88 -15.48
CA THR A 98 0.82 13.87 -15.84
C THR A 98 0.00 13.46 -17.06
N ALA A 99 -1.26 13.87 -17.11
CA ALA A 99 -2.14 13.63 -18.26
C ALA A 99 -1.55 14.24 -19.54
N ASP A 100 -0.95 15.42 -19.45
CA ASP A 100 -0.34 16.10 -20.60
C ASP A 100 0.86 15.32 -21.13
N TRP A 101 1.69 14.76 -20.25
CA TRP A 101 2.82 13.93 -20.70
C TRP A 101 2.33 12.69 -21.44
N VAL A 102 1.31 12.00 -20.95
CA VAL A 102 0.72 10.83 -21.63
C VAL A 102 0.15 11.21 -23.00
N LYS A 103 -0.54 12.35 -23.09
CA LYS A 103 -1.08 12.87 -24.34
C LYS A 103 0.00 13.16 -25.37
N GLN A 104 1.12 13.72 -24.94
CA GLN A 104 2.26 14.04 -25.81
C GLN A 104 3.11 12.82 -26.15
N ASN A 105 3.14 11.80 -25.29
CA ASN A 105 4.03 10.65 -25.40
C ASN A 105 3.28 9.29 -25.28
N PRO A 106 2.21 9.06 -26.06
CA PRO A 106 1.36 7.87 -25.85
C PRO A 106 2.10 6.54 -26.10
N ASN A 107 3.01 6.53 -27.08
CA ASN A 107 3.81 5.34 -27.38
C ASN A 107 4.81 5.03 -26.27
N THR A 108 5.45 6.06 -25.71
CA THR A 108 6.37 5.91 -24.58
C THR A 108 5.62 5.44 -23.34
N ALA A 109 4.45 6.00 -23.04
CA ALA A 109 3.62 5.56 -21.92
C ALA A 109 3.27 4.07 -22.02
N ARG A 110 2.84 3.61 -23.19
CA ARG A 110 2.58 2.19 -23.47
C ARG A 110 3.83 1.32 -23.29
N ALA A 111 4.97 1.76 -23.83
CA ALA A 111 6.22 1.00 -23.73
C ALA A 111 6.71 0.88 -22.28
N VAL A 112 6.57 1.93 -21.48
CA VAL A 112 6.93 1.91 -20.05
C VAL A 112 6.01 0.95 -19.28
N VAL A 113 4.71 0.92 -19.54
CA VAL A 113 3.78 -0.04 -18.93
C VAL A 113 4.19 -1.47 -19.30
N ALA A 114 4.48 -1.75 -20.58
CA ALA A 114 4.93 -3.07 -21.02
C ALA A 114 6.23 -3.49 -20.32
N ALA A 115 7.21 -2.59 -20.23
CA ALA A 115 8.49 -2.86 -19.56
C ALA A 115 8.33 -3.16 -18.06
N ILE A 116 7.41 -2.47 -17.37
CA ILE A 116 7.09 -2.74 -15.96
C ILE A 116 6.44 -4.12 -15.82
N LEU A 117 5.54 -4.49 -16.71
CA LEU A 117 4.89 -5.81 -16.69
C LEU A 117 5.91 -6.93 -16.93
N ASP A 118 6.83 -6.78 -17.89
CA ASP A 118 7.90 -7.72 -18.15
C ASP A 118 8.84 -7.85 -16.95
N ALA A 119 9.24 -6.73 -16.34
CA ALA A 119 10.06 -6.72 -15.13
C ALA A 119 9.34 -7.40 -13.95
N SER A 120 8.07 -7.09 -13.72
CA SER A 120 7.23 -7.69 -12.67
C SER A 120 7.12 -9.20 -12.85
N LYS A 121 6.86 -9.67 -14.07
CA LYS A 121 6.82 -11.09 -14.43
C LYS A 121 8.16 -11.78 -14.19
N TRP A 122 9.25 -11.14 -14.59
CA TRP A 122 10.59 -11.66 -14.39
C TRP A 122 10.93 -11.82 -12.90
N ILE A 123 10.57 -10.82 -12.06
CA ILE A 123 10.82 -10.86 -10.61
C ILE A 123 10.12 -12.08 -9.98
N ASP A 124 8.84 -12.31 -10.29
CA ASP A 124 8.07 -13.40 -9.70
C ASP A 124 8.37 -14.79 -10.29
N ALA A 125 9.09 -14.85 -11.41
CA ALA A 125 9.35 -16.11 -12.10
C ALA A 125 10.23 -17.09 -11.32
N SER A 126 11.09 -16.61 -10.39
CA SER A 126 11.95 -17.49 -9.59
C SER A 126 12.46 -16.82 -8.31
N ILE A 127 12.87 -17.66 -7.34
CA ILE A 127 13.58 -17.21 -6.14
C ILE A 127 14.89 -16.49 -6.51
N ALA A 128 15.61 -16.98 -7.50
CA ALA A 128 16.86 -16.35 -7.97
C ALA A 128 16.62 -14.94 -8.52
N ASN A 129 15.53 -14.71 -9.24
CA ASN A 129 15.16 -13.38 -9.73
C ASN A 129 14.79 -12.42 -8.59
N LYS A 130 14.06 -12.90 -7.58
CA LYS A 130 13.77 -12.12 -6.37
C LYS A 130 15.05 -11.76 -5.62
N GLN A 131 15.96 -12.70 -5.47
CA GLN A 131 17.28 -12.46 -4.87
C GLN A 131 18.04 -11.37 -5.65
N LYS A 132 18.12 -11.53 -6.98
CA LYS A 132 18.80 -10.54 -7.85
C LYS A 132 18.16 -9.17 -7.79
N THR A 133 16.83 -9.11 -7.69
CA THR A 133 16.10 -7.86 -7.50
C THR A 133 16.49 -7.21 -6.17
N ALA A 134 16.49 -7.97 -5.07
CA ALA A 134 16.86 -7.45 -3.76
C ALA A 134 18.30 -6.89 -3.76
N GLU A 135 19.26 -7.61 -4.33
CA GLU A 135 20.64 -7.15 -4.50
C GLU A 135 20.74 -5.84 -5.31
N THR A 136 19.92 -5.73 -6.36
CA THR A 136 19.91 -4.54 -7.21
C THR A 136 19.35 -3.33 -6.48
N ILE A 137 18.21 -3.47 -5.82
CA ILE A 137 17.54 -2.35 -5.15
C ILE A 137 18.14 -2.01 -3.79
N ALA A 138 18.94 -2.88 -3.19
CA ALA A 138 19.70 -2.62 -1.96
C ALA A 138 20.75 -1.51 -2.12
N GLN A 139 21.19 -1.26 -3.35
CA GLN A 139 22.25 -0.29 -3.66
C GLN A 139 21.86 1.14 -3.27
N LYS A 140 22.88 1.97 -3.02
CA LYS A 140 22.73 3.38 -2.59
C LYS A 140 21.85 4.23 -3.52
N ALA A 141 21.83 3.91 -4.82
CA ALA A 141 21.02 4.63 -5.81
C ALA A 141 19.49 4.34 -5.69
N TYR A 142 19.11 3.34 -4.90
CA TYR A 142 17.71 2.91 -4.76
C TYR A 142 17.27 2.93 -3.30
N VAL A 143 17.05 1.77 -2.67
CA VAL A 143 16.54 1.67 -1.29
C VAL A 143 17.61 1.97 -0.24
N ASN A 144 18.89 1.71 -0.57
CA ASN A 144 20.03 1.98 0.29
C ASN A 144 19.91 1.30 1.67
N THR A 145 19.78 -0.02 1.66
CA THR A 145 19.75 -0.85 2.88
C THR A 145 20.34 -2.24 2.58
N ASP A 146 20.59 -3.02 3.62
CA ASP A 146 21.18 -4.36 3.46
C ASP A 146 20.24 -5.31 2.70
N THR A 147 20.80 -6.14 1.82
CA THR A 147 20.03 -7.08 0.98
C THR A 147 19.16 -8.03 1.82
N GLU A 148 19.65 -8.50 2.96
CA GLU A 148 18.95 -9.41 3.87
C GLU A 148 17.65 -8.78 4.41
N VAL A 149 17.64 -7.47 4.63
CA VAL A 149 16.46 -6.73 5.10
C VAL A 149 15.34 -6.76 4.06
N ILE A 150 15.72 -6.75 2.77
CA ILE A 150 14.78 -6.74 1.64
C ILE A 150 14.32 -8.15 1.28
N VAL A 151 15.28 -9.08 1.10
CA VAL A 151 15.02 -10.38 0.47
C VAL A 151 14.06 -11.25 1.26
N ALA A 152 14.12 -11.23 2.59
CA ALA A 152 13.24 -12.03 3.43
C ALA A 152 11.75 -11.75 3.12
N ARG A 153 11.38 -10.47 2.99
CA ARG A 153 10.00 -10.06 2.68
C ARG A 153 9.58 -10.43 1.24
N MET A 154 10.50 -10.31 0.29
CA MET A 154 10.24 -10.73 -1.08
C MET A 154 10.02 -12.25 -1.21
N LEU A 155 10.61 -13.02 -0.31
CA LEU A 155 10.47 -14.48 -0.24
C LEU A 155 9.31 -14.94 0.66
N GLY A 156 8.58 -14.02 1.27
CA GLY A 156 7.48 -14.34 2.18
C GLY A 156 7.91 -14.81 3.56
N ARG A 157 9.18 -14.61 3.92
CA ARG A 157 9.72 -14.98 5.24
C ARG A 157 9.52 -13.83 6.22
N TYR A 158 8.64 -14.06 7.17
CA TYR A 158 8.25 -13.06 8.17
C TYR A 158 8.67 -13.47 9.57
N GLN A 159 9.00 -12.48 10.38
CA GLN A 159 9.13 -12.57 11.82
C GLN A 159 8.49 -11.33 12.44
N ASN A 160 7.89 -11.49 13.61
CA ASN A 160 7.18 -10.39 14.26
C ASN A 160 8.01 -9.61 15.26
N GLY A 161 9.25 -10.02 15.55
CA GLY A 161 10.09 -9.40 16.58
C GLY A 161 9.76 -9.83 18.01
N LEU A 162 8.80 -10.75 18.20
CA LEU A 162 8.37 -11.29 19.50
C LEU A 162 8.51 -12.82 19.55
N GLY A 163 9.46 -13.38 18.79
CA GLY A 163 9.74 -14.81 18.75
C GLY A 163 8.88 -15.64 17.80
N LYS A 164 7.93 -15.03 17.07
CA LYS A 164 7.13 -15.73 16.05
C LYS A 164 7.71 -15.49 14.66
N SER A 165 7.94 -16.59 13.92
CA SER A 165 8.30 -16.56 12.50
C SER A 165 7.31 -17.40 11.69
N TRP A 166 7.05 -17.03 10.43
CA TRP A 166 6.19 -17.78 9.52
C TRP A 166 6.54 -17.49 8.06
N ASP A 167 6.18 -18.42 7.19
CA ASP A 167 6.17 -18.20 5.74
C ASP A 167 4.77 -17.76 5.34
N ASP A 168 4.66 -16.58 4.71
CA ASP A 168 3.39 -16.01 4.29
C ASP A 168 3.14 -16.33 2.81
N LYS A 169 2.12 -17.14 2.55
CA LYS A 169 1.68 -17.49 1.19
C LYS A 169 1.14 -16.29 0.42
N ASN A 170 0.63 -15.29 1.15
CA ASN A 170 0.11 -14.04 0.60
C ASN A 170 1.13 -12.89 0.68
N CYS A 171 2.42 -13.21 0.68
CA CYS A 171 3.47 -12.21 0.66
C CYS A 171 3.41 -11.35 -0.59
N MET A 172 4.19 -10.26 -0.57
CA MET A 172 4.30 -9.33 -1.70
C MET A 172 4.60 -10.06 -3.01
N LYS A 173 3.79 -9.78 -4.02
CA LYS A 173 3.94 -10.25 -5.40
C LYS A 173 4.06 -9.04 -6.32
N PHE A 174 4.82 -9.21 -7.39
CA PHE A 174 5.01 -8.16 -8.39
C PHE A 174 4.12 -8.35 -9.61
N PHE A 175 3.75 -9.59 -9.93
CA PHE A 175 3.00 -9.92 -11.14
C PHE A 175 1.73 -10.75 -10.87
N ASN A 176 1.87 -11.93 -10.26
CA ASN A 176 0.77 -12.86 -9.95
C ASN A 176 -0.18 -13.03 -11.15
N ASP A 177 0.35 -13.48 -12.28
CA ASP A 177 -0.38 -13.66 -13.55
C ASP A 177 -1.11 -12.41 -14.06
N GLY A 178 -0.56 -11.22 -13.79
CA GLY A 178 -1.12 -9.92 -14.17
C GLY A 178 -2.12 -9.34 -13.18
N ALA A 179 -2.52 -10.08 -12.15
CA ALA A 179 -3.51 -9.61 -11.18
C ALA A 179 -3.03 -8.44 -10.32
N VAL A 180 -1.71 -8.32 -10.10
CA VAL A 180 -1.11 -7.24 -9.28
C VAL A 180 -1.15 -5.89 -9.97
N ASN A 181 -0.86 -5.87 -11.28
CA ASN A 181 -0.56 -4.62 -11.99
C ASN A 181 -1.80 -3.93 -12.57
N TYR A 182 -2.96 -4.60 -12.57
CA TYR A 182 -4.17 -4.03 -13.15
C TYR A 182 -4.71 -2.86 -12.31
N PRO A 183 -4.91 -1.67 -12.88
CA PRO A 183 -5.36 -0.49 -12.14
C PRO A 183 -6.89 -0.49 -11.95
N TYR A 184 -7.42 -1.35 -11.10
CA TYR A 184 -8.86 -1.45 -10.84
C TYR A 184 -9.46 -0.10 -10.43
N LEU A 185 -10.58 0.27 -11.04
CA LEU A 185 -11.30 1.52 -10.71
C LEU A 185 -11.76 1.52 -9.26
N SER A 186 -12.26 0.37 -8.78
CA SER A 186 -12.69 0.22 -7.38
C SER A 186 -11.58 0.56 -6.38
N ASP A 187 -10.32 0.33 -6.71
CA ASP A 187 -9.20 0.62 -5.82
C ASP A 187 -9.01 2.13 -5.63
N GLY A 188 -8.97 2.89 -6.73
CA GLY A 188 -8.91 4.35 -6.67
C GLY A 188 -10.13 4.97 -5.98
N MET A 189 -11.32 4.41 -6.23
CA MET A 189 -12.55 4.84 -5.58
C MET A 189 -12.49 4.63 -4.07
N TRP A 190 -11.93 3.50 -3.59
CA TRP A 190 -11.79 3.24 -2.16
C TRP A 190 -10.95 4.30 -1.45
N PHE A 191 -9.81 4.69 -2.00
CA PHE A 191 -9.00 5.76 -1.40
C PHE A 191 -9.77 7.07 -1.27
N MET A 192 -10.54 7.44 -2.28
CA MET A 192 -11.39 8.64 -2.21
C MET A 192 -12.48 8.51 -1.13
N THR A 193 -13.05 7.31 -0.90
CA THR A 193 -13.98 7.08 0.21
C THR A 193 -13.32 7.28 1.57
N GLN A 194 -12.07 6.84 1.73
CA GLN A 194 -11.31 7.06 2.96
C GLN A 194 -10.93 8.54 3.11
N HIS A 195 -10.54 9.23 2.04
CA HIS A 195 -10.32 10.67 2.09
C HIS A 195 -11.59 11.42 2.53
N LYS A 196 -12.77 11.00 2.08
CA LYS A 196 -14.05 11.56 2.55
C LYS A 196 -14.31 11.23 4.02
N ARG A 197 -14.14 9.97 4.42
CA ARG A 197 -14.30 9.51 5.80
C ARG A 197 -13.46 10.31 6.78
N TRP A 198 -12.23 10.66 6.40
CA TRP A 198 -11.25 11.37 7.24
C TRP A 198 -11.26 12.90 7.05
N GLY A 199 -12.26 13.46 6.38
CA GLY A 199 -12.42 14.90 6.24
C GLY A 199 -11.45 15.58 5.28
N LEU A 200 -10.65 14.81 4.53
CA LEU A 200 -9.74 15.34 3.49
C LEU A 200 -10.52 15.81 2.26
N LEU A 201 -11.69 15.25 2.02
CA LEU A 201 -12.66 15.73 1.04
C LEU A 201 -13.88 16.28 1.76
N LYS A 202 -14.27 17.52 1.45
CA LYS A 202 -15.43 18.21 2.05
C LYS A 202 -16.76 17.59 1.60
N SER A 203 -16.85 17.16 0.35
CA SER A 203 -18.05 16.56 -0.24
C SER A 203 -17.71 15.26 -0.96
N HIS A 204 -18.70 14.43 -1.28
CA HIS A 204 -18.52 13.28 -2.14
C HIS A 204 -18.19 13.73 -3.56
N PRO A 205 -17.11 13.26 -4.15
CA PRO A 205 -16.80 13.53 -5.56
C PRO A 205 -17.58 12.57 -6.46
N ASP A 206 -17.49 12.77 -7.77
CA ASP A 206 -17.84 11.72 -8.71
C ASP A 206 -16.71 10.66 -8.73
N TYR A 207 -16.83 9.68 -7.86
CA TYR A 207 -15.83 8.65 -7.61
C TYR A 207 -15.44 7.90 -8.88
N LEU A 208 -16.44 7.51 -9.68
CA LEU A 208 -16.19 6.71 -10.88
C LEU A 208 -15.56 7.54 -11.99
N ALA A 209 -16.05 8.77 -12.20
CA ALA A 209 -15.49 9.64 -13.23
C ALA A 209 -14.02 9.99 -12.95
N ILE A 210 -13.68 10.29 -11.69
CA ILE A 210 -12.28 10.55 -11.28
C ILE A 210 -11.43 9.30 -11.45
N ALA A 211 -11.89 8.15 -10.96
CA ALA A 211 -11.15 6.90 -11.12
C ALA A 211 -10.85 6.58 -12.58
N LYS A 212 -11.82 6.76 -13.49
CA LYS A 212 -11.62 6.57 -14.93
C LYS A 212 -10.58 7.53 -15.54
N GLN A 213 -10.51 8.76 -15.05
CA GLN A 213 -9.52 9.73 -15.53
C GLN A 213 -8.11 9.43 -15.04
N VAL A 214 -7.98 8.92 -13.80
CA VAL A 214 -6.69 8.70 -13.14
C VAL A 214 -6.14 7.30 -13.44
N ASN A 215 -6.96 6.26 -13.34
CA ASN A 215 -6.53 4.88 -13.50
C ASN A 215 -6.41 4.44 -14.98
N ARG A 216 -5.92 5.21 -15.83
CA ARG A 216 -5.71 5.06 -17.28
C ARG A 216 -5.66 3.60 -17.79
N ILE A 217 -6.78 2.88 -17.62
CA ILE A 217 -6.95 1.48 -18.06
C ILE A 217 -6.72 1.34 -19.57
N ASP A 218 -7.05 2.36 -20.34
CA ASP A 218 -6.81 2.42 -21.79
C ASP A 218 -5.30 2.25 -22.13
N ILE A 219 -4.44 2.95 -21.43
CA ILE A 219 -2.97 2.84 -21.59
C ILE A 219 -2.47 1.50 -21.05
N TYR A 220 -2.97 1.06 -19.89
CA TYR A 220 -2.61 -0.24 -19.35
C TYR A 220 -2.92 -1.38 -20.33
N LYS A 221 -4.12 -1.41 -20.91
CA LYS A 221 -4.55 -2.43 -21.89
C LYS A 221 -3.61 -2.50 -23.10
N GLN A 222 -3.16 -1.36 -23.60
CA GLN A 222 -2.19 -1.31 -24.71
C GLN A 222 -0.82 -1.88 -24.29
N GLY A 223 -0.31 -1.53 -23.11
CA GLY A 223 0.95 -2.06 -22.59
C GLY A 223 0.87 -3.55 -22.28
N ALA A 224 -0.25 -4.00 -21.69
CA ALA A 224 -0.51 -5.41 -21.38
C ALA A 224 -0.58 -6.26 -22.65
N THR A 225 -1.23 -5.77 -23.71
CA THR A 225 -1.23 -6.45 -25.03
C THR A 225 0.18 -6.58 -25.59
N ALA A 226 1.01 -5.53 -25.50
CA ALA A 226 2.39 -5.56 -25.96
C ALA A 226 3.27 -6.55 -25.16
N ALA A 227 3.01 -6.71 -23.85
CA ALA A 227 3.72 -7.63 -22.97
C ALA A 227 3.09 -9.05 -22.93
N GLY A 228 2.05 -9.32 -23.71
CA GLY A 228 1.35 -10.62 -23.71
C GLY A 228 0.67 -10.97 -22.38
N VAL A 229 0.18 -9.96 -21.64
CA VAL A 229 -0.46 -10.11 -20.33
C VAL A 229 -1.97 -10.16 -20.49
N ALA A 230 -2.62 -11.17 -19.89
CA ALA A 230 -4.08 -11.29 -19.90
C ALA A 230 -4.75 -10.18 -19.07
N LEU A 231 -5.91 -9.76 -19.54
CA LEU A 231 -6.71 -8.74 -18.85
C LEU A 231 -7.76 -9.40 -17.96
N PRO A 232 -8.10 -8.81 -16.80
CA PRO A 232 -9.20 -9.29 -15.98
C PRO A 232 -10.55 -9.08 -16.70
N LYS A 233 -11.57 -9.83 -16.28
CA LYS A 233 -12.91 -9.77 -16.85
C LYS A 233 -13.68 -8.49 -16.46
N SER A 234 -13.23 -7.79 -15.43
CA SER A 234 -13.88 -6.59 -14.90
C SER A 234 -12.86 -5.54 -14.50
N ASP A 235 -13.21 -4.27 -14.70
CA ASP A 235 -12.43 -3.13 -14.21
C ASP A 235 -12.71 -2.84 -12.72
N MET A 236 -13.59 -3.61 -12.08
CA MET A 236 -13.97 -3.52 -10.67
C MET A 236 -13.65 -4.83 -9.96
N ARG A 237 -13.31 -4.75 -8.68
CA ARG A 237 -13.14 -5.92 -7.80
C ARG A 237 -13.76 -5.67 -6.43
N SER A 238 -14.02 -6.75 -5.68
CA SER A 238 -14.64 -6.71 -4.37
C SER A 238 -13.78 -7.42 -3.35
N HIS A 239 -13.69 -6.84 -2.15
CA HIS A 239 -12.90 -7.37 -1.04
C HIS A 239 -13.62 -7.16 0.29
N LYS A 240 -13.37 -8.06 1.23
CA LYS A 240 -13.74 -7.91 2.64
C LYS A 240 -12.52 -7.43 3.42
N LEU A 241 -12.65 -6.33 4.15
CA LEU A 241 -11.57 -5.75 4.95
C LEU A 241 -11.56 -6.31 6.38
N ILE A 242 -10.56 -5.94 7.17
CA ILE A 242 -10.29 -6.46 8.53
C ILE A 242 -11.48 -6.33 9.49
N ASP A 243 -12.28 -5.29 9.36
CA ASP A 243 -13.50 -5.04 10.16
C ASP A 243 -14.74 -5.79 9.67
N GLY A 244 -14.58 -6.63 8.66
CA GLY A 244 -15.65 -7.40 8.04
C GLY A 244 -16.49 -6.63 7.03
N VAL A 245 -16.23 -5.34 6.81
CA VAL A 245 -16.95 -4.53 5.83
C VAL A 245 -16.50 -4.90 4.42
N VAL A 246 -17.48 -5.07 3.52
CA VAL A 246 -17.21 -5.40 2.11
C VAL A 246 -17.15 -4.12 1.31
N TRP A 247 -16.08 -3.96 0.55
CA TRP A 247 -15.93 -2.96 -0.50
C TRP A 247 -16.14 -3.61 -1.87
N ASP A 248 -17.11 -3.15 -2.64
CA ASP A 248 -17.41 -3.64 -4.00
C ASP A 248 -17.52 -2.55 -5.07
N GLY A 249 -17.29 -1.29 -4.69
CA GLY A 249 -17.32 -0.13 -5.57
C GLY A 249 -18.70 0.35 -6.02
N LYS A 250 -19.80 -0.29 -5.58
CA LYS A 250 -21.15 0.04 -6.10
C LYS A 250 -21.71 1.34 -5.55
N ASP A 251 -21.55 1.58 -4.25
CA ASP A 251 -22.09 2.77 -3.58
C ASP A 251 -21.02 3.42 -2.69
N PRO A 252 -20.08 4.16 -3.29
CA PRO A 252 -18.95 4.73 -2.54
C PRO A 252 -19.37 5.79 -1.51
N ALA A 253 -20.45 6.53 -1.76
CA ALA A 253 -20.93 7.52 -0.81
C ALA A 253 -21.49 6.85 0.45
N LYS A 254 -22.38 5.89 0.30
CA LYS A 254 -22.93 5.11 1.40
C LYS A 254 -21.83 4.36 2.17
N TYR A 255 -20.84 3.81 1.45
CA TYR A 255 -19.69 3.15 2.07
C TYR A 255 -18.91 4.12 2.97
N ALA A 256 -18.55 5.31 2.46
CA ALA A 256 -17.82 6.31 3.23
C ALA A 256 -18.58 6.79 4.46
N ASP A 257 -19.90 6.99 4.35
CA ASP A 257 -20.75 7.50 5.43
C ASP A 257 -21.11 6.43 6.47
N GLY A 258 -21.01 5.15 6.11
CA GLY A 258 -21.40 4.02 6.96
C GLY A 258 -20.49 3.73 8.16
N PHE A 259 -19.31 4.33 8.24
CA PHE A 259 -18.37 4.10 9.32
C PHE A 259 -18.74 4.85 10.60
N LYS A 260 -18.67 4.19 11.77
CA LYS A 260 -18.90 4.81 13.08
C LYS A 260 -17.75 5.72 13.49
N VAL A 261 -16.50 5.30 13.24
CA VAL A 261 -15.29 6.07 13.52
C VAL A 261 -14.89 6.85 12.28
N LYS A 262 -14.98 8.15 12.35
CA LYS A 262 -14.67 9.11 11.28
C LYS A 262 -14.21 10.46 11.88
N ALA A 263 -13.65 11.35 11.03
CA ALA A 263 -13.24 12.70 11.45
C ALA A 263 -14.39 13.55 11.98
#